data_706404cc0a9710aacbeea14ea33ec752
#
_entry.id   706404cc0a9710aacbeea14ea33ec752
#
_cell.length_a   1.000
_cell.length_b   1.000
_cell.length_c   1.000
_cell.angle_alpha   90.00
_cell.angle_beta   90.00
_cell.angle_gamma   90.00
#
_symmetry.space_group_name_H-M   'P 1'
#
loop_
_entity.id
_entity.type
_entity.pdbx_description
1 polymer ?
#
loop_
_entity_poly.entity_id
_entity_poly.type
_entity_poly.pdbx_seq_one_letter_code
_entity_poly.pdbx_strand_id
1 'polypeptide(L)'
;MEALGVDEVYIDRMSGKNTNRPELQKMMEYVRKGDTVIVESISRFARNTRDLLELVEQLTAKGVEFVSKKEAIDTTTPTGKFMLTVFGAVAELEREYILQRQREGIAIAKEQGKYKGRKPIVSPEFEQVTAKWRSGTITAAEAMRTLHMTKTAFYRRVKQT
;
A
#
# COMPACT_ATOMS: atom_id res chain seq x y z
N MET A 1 -26.20 -19.64 -6.48
CA MET A 1 -25.48 -20.22 -5.31
C MET A 1 -26.27 -21.38 -4.70
N GLU A 2 -27.55 -21.26 -4.46
CA GLU A 2 -28.39 -22.37 -3.93
C GLU A 2 -28.35 -23.68 -4.74
N ALA A 3 -28.11 -23.60 -6.04
CA ALA A 3 -28.00 -24.78 -6.90
C ALA A 3 -26.65 -25.55 -6.80
N LEU A 4 -25.70 -25.08 -6.00
CA LEU A 4 -24.35 -25.66 -5.90
C LEU A 4 -24.13 -26.54 -4.67
N GLY A 5 -25.17 -26.70 -3.79
CA GLY A 5 -25.06 -27.52 -2.57
C GLY A 5 -23.96 -27.03 -1.63
N VAL A 6 -23.81 -25.70 -1.48
CA VAL A 6 -22.83 -25.11 -0.56
C VAL A 6 -23.37 -25.11 0.87
N ASP A 7 -22.52 -25.38 1.84
CA ASP A 7 -22.88 -25.44 3.27
C ASP A 7 -23.14 -24.06 3.86
N GLU A 8 -22.32 -23.05 3.48
CA GLU A 8 -22.39 -21.68 3.97
C GLU A 8 -22.21 -20.64 2.88
N VAL A 9 -22.91 -19.51 2.97
CA VAL A 9 -22.87 -18.42 2.00
C VAL A 9 -22.52 -17.10 2.66
N TYR A 10 -21.47 -16.43 2.20
CA TYR A 10 -21.00 -15.14 2.70
C TYR A 10 -21.24 -14.07 1.64
N ILE A 11 -21.95 -12.98 1.99
CA ILE A 11 -22.34 -11.93 1.05
C ILE A 11 -22.00 -10.56 1.61
N ASP A 12 -20.96 -9.93 1.06
CA ASP A 12 -20.70 -8.51 1.29
C ASP A 12 -21.54 -7.65 0.32
N ARG A 13 -22.53 -6.91 0.83
CA ARG A 13 -23.44 -6.05 0.03
C ARG A 13 -22.90 -4.62 -0.19
N MET A 14 -21.58 -4.42 -0.15
CA MET A 14 -20.98 -3.09 -0.16
C MET A 14 -20.37 -2.73 -1.52
N SER A 15 -20.47 -1.44 -1.89
CA SER A 15 -19.84 -0.92 -3.11
C SER A 15 -18.31 -0.91 -2.97
N GLY A 16 -17.58 -1.10 -4.08
CA GLY A 16 -16.12 -1.29 -4.13
C GLY A 16 -15.22 -0.17 -3.55
N LYS A 17 -15.82 0.88 -2.96
CA LYS A 17 -15.08 1.93 -2.24
C LYS A 17 -14.83 1.62 -0.76
N ASN A 18 -15.56 0.69 -0.16
CA ASN A 18 -15.42 0.41 1.26
C ASN A 18 -14.41 -0.72 1.49
N THR A 19 -13.40 -0.41 2.33
CA THR A 19 -12.28 -1.31 2.65
C THR A 19 -12.69 -2.46 3.58
N ASN A 20 -13.81 -2.31 4.27
CA ASN A 20 -14.27 -3.27 5.26
C ASN A 20 -15.13 -4.35 4.57
N ARG A 21 -14.68 -5.61 4.61
CA ARG A 21 -15.36 -6.80 4.06
C ARG A 21 -15.56 -7.81 5.17
N PRO A 22 -16.52 -7.56 6.07
CA PRO A 22 -16.70 -8.39 7.27
C PRO A 22 -17.09 -9.83 6.94
N GLU A 23 -17.85 -10.06 5.89
CA GLU A 23 -18.26 -11.39 5.51
C GLU A 23 -17.09 -12.19 4.87
N LEU A 24 -16.24 -11.54 4.07
CA LEU A 24 -15.01 -12.16 3.60
C LEU A 24 -14.10 -12.55 4.78
N GLN A 25 -13.93 -11.67 5.78
CA GLN A 25 -13.11 -11.96 6.95
C GLN A 25 -13.67 -13.14 7.76
N LYS A 26 -14.97 -13.16 8.02
CA LYS A 26 -15.64 -14.29 8.67
C LYS A 26 -15.45 -15.59 7.92
N MET A 27 -15.61 -15.56 6.59
CA MET A 27 -15.36 -16.73 5.75
C MET A 27 -13.91 -17.20 5.90
N MET A 28 -12.95 -16.28 5.79
CA MET A 28 -11.53 -16.61 5.95
C MET A 28 -11.20 -17.21 7.31
N GLU A 29 -11.88 -16.80 8.39
CA GLU A 29 -11.72 -17.36 9.73
C GLU A 29 -12.41 -18.74 9.88
N TYR A 30 -13.54 -18.92 9.23
CA TYR A 30 -14.38 -20.12 9.32
C TYR A 30 -13.79 -21.33 8.60
N VAL A 31 -13.24 -21.13 7.38
CA VAL A 31 -12.78 -22.22 6.52
C VAL A 31 -11.61 -23.00 7.10
N ARG A 32 -11.62 -24.31 6.91
CA ARG A 32 -10.66 -25.28 7.43
C ARG A 32 -10.08 -26.16 6.33
N LYS A 33 -9.05 -26.91 6.66
CA LYS A 33 -8.42 -27.88 5.75
C LYS A 33 -9.45 -28.85 5.16
N GLY A 34 -9.47 -28.92 3.84
CA GLY A 34 -10.37 -29.78 3.07
C GLY A 34 -11.61 -29.07 2.56
N ASP A 35 -11.86 -27.81 3.00
CA ASP A 35 -12.96 -27.01 2.46
C ASP A 35 -12.61 -26.46 1.07
N THR A 36 -13.66 -26.06 0.33
CA THR A 36 -13.53 -25.39 -0.96
C THR A 36 -14.30 -24.09 -0.96
N VAL A 37 -13.61 -22.98 -1.20
CA VAL A 37 -14.23 -21.67 -1.40
C VAL A 37 -14.61 -21.49 -2.86
N ILE A 38 -15.90 -21.32 -3.11
CA ILE A 38 -16.45 -21.12 -4.46
C ILE A 38 -16.92 -19.68 -4.61
N VAL A 39 -16.42 -18.97 -5.61
CA VAL A 39 -16.83 -17.60 -5.93
C VAL A 39 -17.46 -17.53 -7.33
N GLU A 40 -18.39 -16.59 -7.53
CA GLU A 40 -18.98 -16.34 -8.83
C GLU A 40 -17.92 -15.80 -9.80
N SER A 41 -17.12 -14.83 -9.35
CA SER A 41 -16.04 -14.23 -10.13
C SER A 41 -14.94 -13.67 -9.22
N ILE A 42 -13.72 -13.58 -9.76
CA ILE A 42 -12.56 -12.99 -9.08
C ILE A 42 -12.84 -11.57 -8.63
N SER A 43 -13.53 -10.78 -9.45
CA SER A 43 -13.85 -9.38 -9.13
C SER A 43 -14.76 -9.20 -7.91
N ARG A 44 -15.46 -10.25 -7.50
CA ARG A 44 -16.25 -10.28 -6.25
C ARG A 44 -15.40 -10.68 -5.06
N PHE A 45 -14.41 -11.52 -5.29
CA PHE A 45 -13.53 -12.04 -4.24
C PHE A 45 -12.38 -11.09 -3.91
N ALA A 46 -11.74 -10.51 -4.93
CA ALA A 46 -10.55 -9.67 -4.79
C ALA A 46 -10.72 -8.31 -5.50
N ARG A 47 -10.01 -7.29 -5.03
CA ARG A 47 -10.05 -5.92 -5.59
C ARG A 47 -9.09 -5.75 -6.76
N ASN A 48 -8.00 -6.46 -6.74
CA ASN A 48 -6.94 -6.48 -7.75
C ASN A 48 -6.23 -7.82 -7.71
N THR A 49 -5.32 -8.04 -8.65
CA THR A 49 -4.59 -9.30 -8.78
C THR A 49 -3.75 -9.64 -7.54
N ARG A 50 -3.14 -8.65 -6.92
CA ARG A 50 -2.35 -8.85 -5.71
C ARG A 50 -3.21 -9.32 -4.53
N ASP A 51 -4.35 -8.66 -4.29
CA ASP A 51 -5.33 -9.03 -3.26
C ASP A 51 -5.84 -10.48 -3.49
N LEU A 52 -6.08 -10.85 -4.76
CA LEU A 52 -6.42 -12.23 -5.13
C LEU A 52 -5.35 -13.22 -4.69
N LEU A 53 -4.10 -12.96 -5.04
CA LEU A 53 -2.99 -13.86 -4.75
C LEU A 53 -2.76 -14.01 -3.25
N GLU A 54 -2.81 -12.91 -2.50
CA GLU A 54 -2.68 -12.90 -1.04
C GLU A 54 -3.81 -13.71 -0.37
N LEU A 55 -5.06 -13.56 -0.84
CA LEU A 55 -6.21 -14.33 -0.31
C LEU A 55 -6.11 -15.82 -0.65
N VAL A 56 -5.76 -16.16 -1.90
CA VAL A 56 -5.61 -17.55 -2.32
C VAL A 56 -4.43 -18.23 -1.63
N GLU A 57 -3.32 -17.51 -1.40
CA GLU A 57 -2.19 -18.02 -0.63
C GLU A 57 -2.60 -18.34 0.82
N GLN A 58 -3.38 -17.47 1.47
CA GLN A 58 -3.91 -17.73 2.81
C GLN A 58 -4.83 -18.97 2.84
N LEU A 59 -5.70 -19.15 1.84
CA LEU A 59 -6.54 -20.34 1.71
C LEU A 59 -5.68 -21.61 1.54
N THR A 60 -4.72 -21.56 0.62
CA THR A 60 -3.80 -22.68 0.35
C THR A 60 -2.99 -23.06 1.59
N ALA A 61 -2.50 -22.08 2.36
CA ALA A 61 -1.79 -22.33 3.62
C ALA A 61 -2.66 -23.03 4.67
N LYS A 62 -3.97 -22.81 4.63
CA LYS A 62 -4.96 -23.54 5.46
C LYS A 62 -5.36 -24.90 4.87
N GLY A 63 -4.91 -25.24 3.66
CA GLY A 63 -5.32 -26.45 2.95
C GLY A 63 -6.76 -26.36 2.40
N VAL A 64 -7.20 -25.14 2.08
CA VAL A 64 -8.51 -24.83 1.48
C VAL A 64 -8.34 -24.58 0.00
N GLU A 65 -9.19 -25.18 -0.82
CA GLU A 65 -9.18 -25.01 -2.27
C GLU A 65 -10.04 -23.80 -2.70
N PHE A 66 -9.70 -23.20 -3.84
CA PHE A 66 -10.38 -22.04 -4.38
C PHE A 66 -10.89 -22.31 -5.80
N VAL A 67 -12.16 -21.95 -6.06
CA VAL A 67 -12.80 -22.10 -7.37
C VAL A 67 -13.50 -20.80 -7.78
N SER A 68 -13.14 -20.25 -8.93
CA SER A 68 -13.87 -19.16 -9.59
C SER A 68 -14.64 -19.66 -10.78
N LYS A 69 -15.97 -19.49 -10.77
CA LYS A 69 -16.86 -20.03 -11.81
C LYS A 69 -16.72 -19.30 -13.14
N LYS A 70 -16.71 -17.97 -13.11
CA LYS A 70 -16.69 -17.15 -14.32
C LYS A 70 -15.37 -17.28 -15.08
N GLU A 71 -14.26 -17.28 -14.37
CA GLU A 71 -12.92 -17.36 -14.94
C GLU A 71 -12.45 -18.83 -15.13
N ALA A 72 -13.25 -19.80 -14.69
CA ALA A 72 -12.95 -21.24 -14.76
C ALA A 72 -11.57 -21.58 -14.10
N ILE A 73 -11.26 -20.93 -12.98
CA ILE A 73 -10.04 -21.20 -12.21
C ILE A 73 -10.41 -22.14 -11.06
N ASP A 74 -9.65 -23.22 -10.95
CA ASP A 74 -9.87 -24.26 -9.95
C ASP A 74 -8.51 -24.72 -9.42
N THR A 75 -8.21 -24.38 -8.15
CA THR A 75 -6.92 -24.73 -7.52
C THR A 75 -6.79 -26.22 -7.18
N THR A 76 -7.84 -27.00 -7.29
CA THR A 76 -7.73 -28.46 -7.18
C THR A 76 -7.01 -29.06 -8.39
N THR A 77 -6.97 -28.34 -9.51
CA THR A 77 -6.36 -28.76 -10.77
C THR A 77 -4.97 -28.18 -10.98
N PRO A 78 -4.04 -28.91 -11.62
CA PRO A 78 -2.73 -28.35 -11.99
C PRO A 78 -2.85 -27.10 -12.88
N THR A 79 -3.80 -27.07 -13.79
CA THR A 79 -4.06 -25.95 -14.70
C THR A 79 -4.49 -24.69 -13.92
N GLY A 80 -5.38 -24.82 -12.93
CA GLY A 80 -5.81 -23.70 -12.10
C GLY A 80 -4.66 -23.14 -11.25
N LYS A 81 -3.82 -23.99 -10.68
CA LYS A 81 -2.59 -23.58 -9.98
C LYS A 81 -1.62 -22.84 -10.91
N PHE A 82 -1.43 -23.35 -12.12
CA PHE A 82 -0.61 -22.68 -13.13
C PHE A 82 -1.17 -21.30 -13.50
N MET A 83 -2.49 -21.17 -13.70
CA MET A 83 -3.12 -19.87 -13.98
C MET A 83 -2.88 -18.83 -12.88
N LEU A 84 -2.96 -19.23 -11.62
CA LEU A 84 -2.61 -18.32 -10.50
C LEU A 84 -1.14 -17.89 -10.53
N THR A 85 -0.23 -18.78 -10.89
CA THR A 85 1.20 -18.43 -11.06
C THR A 85 1.39 -17.40 -12.18
N VAL A 86 0.67 -17.56 -13.29
CA VAL A 86 0.69 -16.57 -14.39
C VAL A 86 0.15 -15.22 -13.94
N PHE A 87 -0.96 -15.18 -13.19
CA PHE A 87 -1.46 -13.93 -12.61
C PHE A 87 -0.46 -13.27 -11.67
N GLY A 88 0.27 -14.07 -10.87
CA GLY A 88 1.34 -13.58 -10.02
C GLY A 88 2.46 -12.89 -10.82
N ALA A 89 2.91 -13.56 -11.87
CA ALA A 89 3.96 -13.02 -12.74
C ALA A 89 3.51 -11.72 -13.46
N VAL A 90 2.26 -11.67 -13.93
CA VAL A 90 1.70 -10.46 -14.54
C VAL A 90 1.60 -9.30 -13.53
N ALA A 91 1.14 -9.57 -12.32
CA ALA A 91 1.04 -8.55 -11.27
C ALA A 91 2.41 -7.98 -10.88
N GLU A 92 3.45 -8.81 -10.81
CA GLU A 92 4.82 -8.37 -10.53
C GLU A 92 5.37 -7.52 -11.68
N LEU A 93 5.14 -7.92 -12.93
CA LEU A 93 5.54 -7.16 -14.11
C LEU A 93 4.86 -5.78 -14.15
N GLU A 94 3.55 -5.70 -13.88
CA GLU A 94 2.84 -4.42 -13.79
C GLU A 94 3.45 -3.51 -12.71
N ARG A 95 3.80 -4.07 -11.56
CA ARG A 95 4.45 -3.35 -10.48
C ARG A 95 5.81 -2.79 -10.90
N GLU A 96 6.63 -3.59 -11.56
CA GLU A 96 7.93 -3.16 -12.07
C GLU A 96 7.79 -2.01 -13.06
N TYR A 97 6.85 -2.07 -13.99
CA TYR A 97 6.58 -0.99 -14.95
C TYR A 97 6.10 0.30 -14.26
N ILE A 98 5.30 0.21 -13.21
CA ILE A 98 4.88 1.38 -12.43
C ILE A 98 6.09 2.02 -11.74
N LEU A 99 6.94 1.23 -11.09
CA LEU A 99 8.15 1.72 -10.42
C LEU A 99 9.15 2.34 -11.40
N GLN A 100 9.32 1.73 -12.57
CA GLN A 100 10.19 2.28 -13.63
C GLN A 100 9.67 3.63 -14.09
N ARG A 101 8.40 3.75 -14.47
CA ARG A 101 7.79 5.03 -14.87
C ARG A 101 7.89 6.10 -13.78
N GLN A 102 7.75 5.71 -12.53
CA GLN A 102 7.91 6.63 -11.40
C GLN A 102 9.36 7.14 -11.29
N ARG A 103 10.37 6.26 -11.43
CA ARG A 103 11.79 6.66 -11.43
C ARG A 103 12.11 7.62 -12.57
N GLU A 104 11.64 7.32 -13.77
CA GLU A 104 11.81 8.18 -14.96
C GLU A 104 11.13 9.54 -14.74
N GLY A 105 9.90 9.58 -14.24
CA GLY A 105 9.20 10.81 -13.92
C GLY A 105 9.91 11.67 -12.87
N ILE A 106 10.49 11.04 -11.83
CA ILE A 106 11.28 11.74 -10.82
C ILE A 106 12.56 12.29 -11.42
N ALA A 107 13.25 11.56 -12.30
CA ALA A 107 14.47 12.01 -12.98
C ALA A 107 14.18 13.27 -13.82
N ILE A 108 13.15 13.22 -14.66
CA ILE A 108 12.70 14.35 -15.48
C ILE A 108 12.30 15.56 -14.61
N ALA A 109 11.57 15.32 -13.51
CA ALA A 109 11.16 16.39 -12.59
C ALA A 109 12.35 17.05 -11.88
N LYS A 110 13.44 16.27 -11.57
CA LYS A 110 14.69 16.80 -11.03
C LYS A 110 15.43 17.67 -12.04
N GLU A 111 15.55 17.21 -13.29
CA GLU A 111 16.19 17.98 -14.37
C GLU A 111 15.45 19.29 -14.64
N GLN A 112 14.12 19.29 -14.57
CA GLN A 112 13.28 20.47 -14.73
C GLN A 112 13.22 21.36 -13.47
N GLY A 113 13.95 21.03 -12.39
CA GLY A 113 13.94 21.77 -11.13
C GLY A 113 12.58 21.77 -10.40
N LYS A 114 11.65 20.90 -10.81
CA LYS A 114 10.31 20.78 -10.20
C LYS A 114 10.33 20.01 -8.88
N TYR A 115 11.35 19.17 -8.68
CA TYR A 115 11.49 18.34 -7.48
C TYR A 115 12.15 19.14 -6.35
N LYS A 116 11.36 19.91 -5.62
CA LYS A 116 11.83 20.83 -4.56
C LYS A 116 12.01 20.18 -3.18
N GLY A 117 11.64 18.93 -3.02
CA GLY A 117 11.65 18.25 -1.73
C GLY A 117 10.63 18.82 -0.74
N ARG A 118 10.86 18.57 0.54
CA ARG A 118 10.03 19.13 1.61
C ARG A 118 10.27 20.64 1.71
N LYS A 119 9.17 21.44 1.71
CA LYS A 119 9.27 22.88 1.92
C LYS A 119 10.00 23.18 3.23
N PRO A 120 10.97 24.14 3.23
CA PRO A 120 11.60 24.58 4.47
C PRO A 120 10.54 25.12 5.43
N ILE A 121 10.69 24.81 6.72
CA ILE A 121 9.83 25.43 7.76
C ILE A 121 10.20 26.91 7.79
N VAL A 122 9.30 27.78 7.36
CA VAL A 122 9.48 29.23 7.41
C VAL A 122 9.04 29.67 8.81
N SER A 123 9.99 30.08 9.65
CA SER A 123 9.70 30.78 10.90
C SER A 123 9.84 32.30 10.63
N PRO A 124 8.79 33.11 10.81
CA PRO A 124 8.86 34.56 10.65
C PRO A 124 9.89 35.20 11.57
N GLU A 125 10.20 34.55 12.70
CA GLU A 125 11.13 35.02 13.72
C GLU A 125 12.58 34.61 13.45
N PHE A 126 12.84 33.79 12.43
CA PHE A 126 14.15 33.18 12.19
C PHE A 126 15.26 34.26 12.05
N GLU A 127 15.01 35.30 11.27
CA GLU A 127 15.99 36.38 11.05
C GLU A 127 16.28 37.16 12.32
N GLN A 128 15.25 37.49 13.10
CA GLN A 128 15.41 38.23 14.36
C GLN A 128 16.19 37.42 15.42
N VAL A 129 15.84 36.14 15.56
CA VAL A 129 16.50 35.26 16.53
C VAL A 129 17.93 34.97 16.10
N THR A 130 18.18 34.79 14.79
CA THR A 130 19.54 34.56 14.27
C THR A 130 20.41 35.79 14.42
N ALA A 131 19.86 37.01 14.25
CA ALA A 131 20.58 38.27 14.50
C ALA A 131 21.00 38.40 15.97
N LYS A 132 20.10 38.12 16.93
CA LYS A 132 20.40 38.10 18.36
C LYS A 132 21.48 37.08 18.73
N TRP A 133 21.46 35.90 18.09
CA TRP A 133 22.50 34.89 18.28
C TRP A 133 23.86 35.36 17.72
N ARG A 134 23.89 35.91 16.51
CA ARG A 134 25.13 36.44 15.90
C ARG A 134 25.72 37.60 16.67
N SER A 135 24.90 38.43 17.32
CA SER A 135 25.36 39.52 18.20
C SER A 135 25.81 39.05 19.60
N GLY A 136 25.68 37.76 19.91
CA GLY A 136 26.03 37.21 21.22
C GLY A 136 25.00 37.46 22.31
N THR A 137 23.85 38.07 22.01
CA THR A 137 22.79 38.39 22.97
C THR A 137 22.09 37.13 23.51
N ILE A 138 22.03 36.07 22.72
CA ILE A 138 21.47 34.76 23.12
C ILE A 138 22.42 33.64 22.71
N THR A 139 22.34 32.52 23.40
CA THR A 139 23.09 31.30 23.05
C THR A 139 22.47 30.56 21.89
N ALA A 140 23.24 29.71 21.20
CA ALA A 140 22.71 28.83 20.13
C ALA A 140 21.61 27.91 20.67
N ALA A 141 21.71 27.46 21.93
CA ALA A 141 20.69 26.60 22.54
C ALA A 141 19.36 27.32 22.74
N GLU A 142 19.43 28.60 23.16
CA GLU A 142 18.23 29.45 23.30
C GLU A 142 17.61 29.76 21.93
N ALA A 143 18.43 30.12 20.94
CA ALA A 143 17.93 30.32 19.56
C ALA A 143 17.22 29.09 19.01
N MET A 144 17.79 27.91 19.19
CA MET A 144 17.16 26.65 18.75
C MET A 144 15.84 26.35 19.48
N ARG A 145 15.76 26.65 20.79
CA ARG A 145 14.52 26.51 21.57
C ARG A 145 13.43 27.47 21.09
N THR A 146 13.77 28.75 20.93
CA THR A 146 12.82 29.79 20.47
C THR A 146 12.26 29.45 19.08
N LEU A 147 13.10 28.91 18.19
CA LEU A 147 12.69 28.56 16.81
C LEU A 147 12.09 27.14 16.69
N HIS A 148 11.99 26.39 17.77
CA HIS A 148 11.57 24.99 17.78
C HIS A 148 12.33 24.12 16.76
N MET A 149 13.66 24.38 16.61
CA MET A 149 14.51 23.72 15.63
C MET A 149 15.50 22.76 16.27
N THR A 150 15.78 21.65 15.60
CA THR A 150 16.88 20.77 15.98
C THR A 150 18.23 21.40 15.58
N LYS A 151 19.31 21.00 16.26
CA LYS A 151 20.69 21.50 16.01
C LYS A 151 21.04 21.41 14.51
N THR A 152 20.81 20.29 13.91
CA THR A 152 21.09 20.04 12.46
C THR A 152 20.28 20.97 11.56
N ALA A 153 19.00 21.17 11.87
CA ALA A 153 18.13 22.05 11.08
C ALA A 153 18.54 23.52 11.21
N PHE A 154 18.87 23.97 12.42
CA PHE A 154 19.30 25.34 12.68
C PHE A 154 20.58 25.68 11.91
N TYR A 155 21.66 24.93 12.09
CA TYR A 155 22.94 25.23 11.43
C TYR A 155 22.91 25.07 9.92
N ARG A 156 22.13 24.11 9.40
CA ARG A 156 21.93 23.98 7.95
C ARG A 156 21.26 25.22 7.35
N ARG A 157 20.30 25.78 8.07
CA ARG A 157 19.57 26.96 7.60
C ARG A 157 20.39 28.23 7.71
N VAL A 158 21.14 28.40 8.79
CA VAL A 158 22.08 29.53 8.96
C VAL A 158 23.13 29.57 7.84
N LYS A 159 23.56 28.42 7.31
CA LYS A 159 24.48 28.33 6.17
C LYS A 159 23.85 28.74 4.82
N GLN A 160 22.53 28.74 4.71
CA GLN A 160 21.79 29.06 3.49
C GLN A 160 21.32 30.51 3.44
N THR A 161 21.45 31.25 4.57
CA THR A 161 21.17 32.68 4.73
C THR A 161 22.47 33.46 4.89
#